data_63964364ac8bfffc77395b24a1eefa29
#
_entry.id   63964364ac8bfffc77395b24a1eefa29
#
_cell.length_a   1.000
_cell.length_b   1.000
_cell.length_c   1.000
_cell.angle_alpha   90.00
_cell.angle_beta   90.00
_cell.angle_gamma   90.00
#
_symmetry.space_group_name_H-M   'P 1'
#
loop_
_entity.id
_entity.type
_entity.pdbx_description
1 polymer ?
#
loop_
_entity_poly.entity_id
_entity_poly.type
_entity_poly.pdbx_seq_one_letter_code
_entity_poly.pdbx_strand_id
1 'polypeptide(L)'
;MPDILIIAGPTGVGKSGAAVLVAEEIDGENVSADSRQVYRGLVIGTAAPSPQLQKRVPHHLINERDPREVWSAGAFASEAAGTIEDIIARGRRPLVVGGSGFYIRALTEGLFEEPPADPGERRRIRARLRSRLEKEGSGALHDELARCDPEWARAVAEADSQRILRGLEVYELHGVPLTDLQEERQSNPPIVARWCTVLLERDRKDLYDRLNARVERLLDAGWLGEARSLMSAKVPADAPGLTGLGYDLLFDHLLGRISFDDTVEGIKQEHRNYAKRQLSWFRAMDAHRIRLEPQDGPEKTAGLILDAWHRHRKP
;
A
#
# COMPACT_ATOMS: atom_id res chain seq x y z
N MET A 1 27.13 -3.73 -2.37
CA MET A 1 25.70 -3.52 -2.14
C MET A 1 25.01 -3.46 -3.49
N PRO A 2 23.88 -4.16 -3.68
CA PRO A 2 23.09 -4.06 -4.91
C PRO A 2 22.44 -2.69 -5.03
N ASP A 3 22.33 -2.20 -6.27
CA ASP A 3 21.52 -1.03 -6.59
C ASP A 3 20.09 -1.47 -6.92
N ILE A 4 19.11 -0.93 -6.24
CA ILE A 4 17.70 -1.27 -6.42
C ILE A 4 16.89 -0.03 -6.74
N LEU A 5 16.12 -0.09 -7.82
CA LEU A 5 15.23 0.99 -8.23
C LEU A 5 13.87 0.84 -7.56
N ILE A 6 13.37 1.93 -6.96
CA ILE A 6 12.00 2.05 -6.45
C ILE A 6 11.24 3.05 -7.31
N ILE A 7 10.10 2.63 -7.89
CA ILE A 7 9.17 3.49 -8.61
C ILE A 7 7.93 3.70 -7.73
N ALA A 8 7.92 4.80 -7.01
CA ALA A 8 6.86 5.18 -6.08
C ALA A 8 5.91 6.24 -6.65
N GLY A 9 4.76 6.40 -6.03
CA GLY A 9 3.80 7.46 -6.37
C GLY A 9 2.35 7.06 -6.09
N PRO A 10 1.40 7.99 -6.12
CA PRO A 10 0.01 7.71 -5.85
C PRO A 10 -0.61 6.78 -6.91
N THR A 11 -1.73 6.15 -6.55
CA THR A 11 -2.52 5.40 -7.52
C THR A 11 -2.96 6.33 -8.67
N GLY A 12 -3.03 5.80 -9.89
CA GLY A 12 -3.41 6.59 -11.08
C GLY A 12 -2.29 7.44 -11.71
N VAL A 13 -1.11 7.57 -11.08
CA VAL A 13 -0.01 8.42 -11.59
C VAL A 13 0.64 7.91 -12.89
N GLY A 14 0.59 6.58 -13.15
CA GLY A 14 1.15 5.97 -14.37
C GLY A 14 2.31 5.01 -14.14
N LYS A 15 2.54 4.53 -12.91
CA LYS A 15 3.68 3.64 -12.57
C LYS A 15 3.75 2.36 -13.40
N SER A 16 2.67 1.58 -13.46
CA SER A 16 2.70 0.20 -13.96
C SER A 16 3.18 0.07 -15.41
N GLY A 17 2.67 0.93 -16.30
CA GLY A 17 3.10 0.92 -17.71
C GLY A 17 4.56 1.31 -17.87
N ALA A 18 5.00 2.37 -17.17
CA ALA A 18 6.39 2.82 -17.22
C ALA A 18 7.35 1.80 -16.60
N ALA A 19 6.95 1.15 -15.49
CA ALA A 19 7.77 0.16 -14.81
C ALA A 19 8.07 -1.08 -15.70
N VAL A 20 7.13 -1.50 -16.54
CA VAL A 20 7.37 -2.59 -17.50
C VAL A 20 8.43 -2.18 -18.52
N LEU A 21 8.34 -0.98 -19.10
CA LEU A 21 9.32 -0.49 -20.06
C LEU A 21 10.71 -0.31 -19.43
N VAL A 22 10.76 0.19 -18.21
CA VAL A 22 12.02 0.29 -17.46
C VAL A 22 12.60 -1.08 -17.19
N ALA A 23 11.79 -2.05 -16.76
CA ALA A 23 12.24 -3.40 -16.48
C ALA A 23 12.77 -4.11 -17.73
N GLU A 24 12.14 -3.95 -18.88
CA GLU A 24 12.64 -4.47 -20.17
C GLU A 24 14.02 -3.90 -20.52
N GLU A 25 14.20 -2.58 -20.35
CA GLU A 25 15.45 -1.91 -20.68
C GLU A 25 16.62 -2.32 -19.78
N ILE A 26 16.37 -2.56 -18.50
CA ILE A 26 17.44 -2.89 -17.56
C ILE A 26 17.55 -4.39 -17.26
N ASP A 27 16.85 -5.25 -17.98
CA ASP A 27 16.76 -6.70 -17.71
C ASP A 27 16.27 -7.00 -16.30
N GLY A 28 15.15 -6.39 -15.92
CA GLY A 28 14.63 -6.39 -14.55
C GLY A 28 13.33 -7.17 -14.36
N GLU A 29 12.92 -7.30 -13.09
CA GLU A 29 11.67 -7.91 -12.67
C GLU A 29 10.97 -7.03 -11.64
N ASN A 30 9.65 -6.91 -11.71
CA ASN A 30 8.86 -6.03 -10.84
C ASN A 30 8.45 -6.73 -9.54
N VAL A 31 8.71 -6.12 -8.40
CA VAL A 31 8.21 -6.50 -7.07
C VAL A 31 7.14 -5.49 -6.65
N SER A 32 5.89 -5.93 -6.50
CA SER A 32 4.77 -5.05 -6.22
C SER A 32 4.75 -4.60 -4.76
N ALA A 33 4.95 -3.30 -4.50
CA ALA A 33 4.76 -2.67 -3.19
C ALA A 33 3.34 -2.08 -3.09
N ASP A 34 2.32 -2.94 -3.30
CA ASP A 34 0.91 -2.60 -3.20
C ASP A 34 0.21 -3.54 -2.21
N SER A 35 -0.50 -2.96 -1.24
CA SER A 35 -1.15 -3.73 -0.18
C SER A 35 -2.43 -4.45 -0.61
N ARG A 36 -2.84 -4.31 -1.88
CA ARG A 36 -4.09 -4.86 -2.40
C ARG A 36 -3.88 -5.82 -3.57
N GLN A 37 -2.91 -5.54 -4.44
CA GLN A 37 -2.63 -6.38 -5.62
C GLN A 37 -2.15 -7.79 -5.27
N VAL A 38 -1.70 -8.03 -4.05
CA VAL A 38 -1.25 -9.33 -3.57
C VAL A 38 -2.39 -10.36 -3.44
N TYR A 39 -3.63 -9.90 -3.31
CA TYR A 39 -4.76 -10.78 -3.02
C TYR A 39 -5.36 -11.42 -4.28
N ARG A 40 -5.63 -12.73 -4.19
CA ARG A 40 -6.25 -13.54 -5.26
C ARG A 40 -7.68 -13.09 -5.54
N GLY A 41 -8.00 -13.03 -6.83
CA GLY A 41 -9.36 -12.70 -7.25
C GLY A 41 -9.71 -11.23 -7.18
N LEU A 42 -8.76 -10.35 -6.79
CA LEU A 42 -8.91 -8.90 -6.76
C LEU A 42 -8.06 -8.26 -7.88
N VAL A 43 -8.27 -8.67 -9.12
CA VAL A 43 -7.44 -8.26 -10.25
C VAL A 43 -7.93 -6.95 -10.85
N ILE A 44 -9.25 -6.82 -11.03
CA ILE A 44 -9.86 -5.65 -11.66
C ILE A 44 -9.85 -4.48 -10.68
N GLY A 45 -10.48 -4.61 -9.52
CA GLY A 45 -10.62 -3.52 -8.57
C GLY A 45 -9.31 -2.97 -8.03
N THR A 46 -8.27 -3.80 -7.93
CA THR A 46 -6.91 -3.35 -7.57
C THR A 46 -6.16 -2.75 -8.75
N ALA A 47 -6.71 -2.90 -9.98
CA ALA A 47 -6.05 -2.62 -11.25
C ALA A 47 -4.63 -3.21 -11.28
N ALA A 48 -4.53 -4.50 -10.95
CA ALA A 48 -3.30 -5.27 -11.09
C ALA A 48 -2.80 -5.20 -12.55
N PRO A 49 -1.49 -5.32 -12.79
CA PRO A 49 -0.94 -5.40 -14.13
C PRO A 49 -1.66 -6.46 -14.96
N SER A 50 -2.04 -6.10 -16.20
CA SER A 50 -2.76 -7.02 -17.08
C SER A 50 -1.92 -8.26 -17.41
N PRO A 51 -2.54 -9.39 -17.79
CA PRO A 51 -1.79 -10.57 -18.21
C PRO A 51 -0.80 -10.29 -19.36
N GLN A 52 -1.11 -9.32 -20.22
CA GLN A 52 -0.21 -8.88 -21.28
C GLN A 52 1.06 -8.22 -20.73
N LEU A 53 0.94 -7.37 -19.72
CA LEU A 53 2.09 -6.75 -19.04
C LEU A 53 2.90 -7.78 -18.26
N GLN A 54 2.23 -8.72 -17.58
CA GLN A 54 2.88 -9.79 -16.83
C GLN A 54 3.65 -10.79 -17.72
N LYS A 55 3.23 -10.96 -18.98
CA LYS A 55 3.97 -11.77 -19.97
C LYS A 55 5.24 -11.09 -20.48
N ARG A 56 5.30 -9.76 -20.45
CA ARG A 56 6.48 -8.99 -20.90
C ARG A 56 7.60 -9.03 -19.85
N VAL A 57 7.23 -8.87 -18.58
CA VAL A 57 8.16 -8.81 -17.46
C VAL A 57 7.58 -9.61 -16.29
N PRO A 58 8.36 -10.41 -15.56
CA PRO A 58 7.91 -11.06 -14.35
C PRO A 58 7.46 -10.04 -13.30
N HIS A 59 6.34 -10.35 -12.65
CA HIS A 59 5.78 -9.56 -11.56
C HIS A 59 5.61 -10.45 -10.33
N HIS A 60 6.13 -10.01 -9.20
CA HIS A 60 6.10 -10.72 -7.92
C HIS A 60 5.18 -10.02 -6.94
N LEU A 61 4.66 -10.75 -5.98
CA LEU A 61 3.75 -10.30 -4.92
C LEU A 61 2.42 -9.75 -5.49
N ILE A 62 1.90 -10.44 -6.52
CA ILE A 62 0.62 -10.14 -7.15
C ILE A 62 -0.22 -11.41 -7.22
N ASN A 63 -1.48 -11.34 -6.72
CA ASN A 63 -2.45 -12.44 -6.81
C ASN A 63 -1.98 -13.74 -6.14
N GLU A 64 -1.33 -13.65 -4.98
CA GLU A 64 -0.70 -14.76 -4.28
C GLU A 64 -1.40 -15.15 -2.97
N ARG A 65 -2.13 -14.23 -2.32
CA ARG A 65 -2.71 -14.40 -0.99
C ARG A 65 -4.24 -14.54 -1.01
N ASP A 66 -4.79 -15.28 -0.06
CA ASP A 66 -6.25 -15.29 0.13
C ASP A 66 -6.72 -13.92 0.65
N PRO A 67 -7.84 -13.36 0.16
CA PRO A 67 -8.36 -12.08 0.65
C PRO A 67 -8.67 -12.03 2.15
N ARG A 68 -8.81 -13.18 2.79
CA ARG A 68 -9.05 -13.31 4.24
C ARG A 68 -7.78 -13.21 5.08
N GLU A 69 -6.61 -13.35 4.47
CA GLU A 69 -5.34 -13.29 5.16
C GLU A 69 -4.95 -11.83 5.48
N VAL A 70 -4.31 -11.64 6.64
CA VAL A 70 -3.74 -10.33 6.98
C VAL A 70 -2.38 -10.20 6.32
N TRP A 71 -2.23 -9.20 5.46
CA TRP A 71 -0.97 -8.85 4.83
C TRP A 71 -0.41 -7.57 5.44
N SER A 72 0.60 -7.71 6.31
CA SER A 72 1.22 -6.59 7.03
C SER A 72 2.43 -6.03 6.28
N ALA A 73 2.86 -4.81 6.64
CA ALA A 73 4.09 -4.22 6.10
C ALA A 73 5.34 -5.02 6.46
N GLY A 74 5.37 -5.66 7.64
CA GLY A 74 6.46 -6.55 8.03
C GLY A 74 6.51 -7.83 7.19
N ALA A 75 5.34 -8.47 6.96
CA ALA A 75 5.25 -9.64 6.08
C ALA A 75 5.67 -9.28 4.65
N PHE A 76 5.20 -8.14 4.13
CA PHE A 76 5.64 -7.64 2.83
C PHE A 76 7.16 -7.43 2.79
N ALA A 77 7.74 -6.74 3.76
CA ALA A 77 9.15 -6.39 3.75
C ALA A 77 10.05 -7.64 3.76
N SER A 78 9.70 -8.64 4.58
CA SER A 78 10.42 -9.92 4.63
C SER A 78 10.32 -10.69 3.30
N GLU A 79 9.12 -10.82 2.73
CA GLU A 79 8.92 -11.58 1.49
C GLU A 79 9.47 -10.85 0.27
N ALA A 80 9.35 -9.52 0.23
CA ALA A 80 9.97 -8.71 -0.82
C ALA A 80 11.50 -8.79 -0.78
N ALA A 81 12.12 -8.80 0.40
CA ALA A 81 13.57 -8.97 0.54
C ALA A 81 14.04 -10.32 -0.04
N GLY A 82 13.39 -11.43 0.33
CA GLY A 82 13.69 -12.75 -0.23
C GLY A 82 13.50 -12.81 -1.75
N THR A 83 12.40 -12.22 -2.24
CA THR A 83 12.14 -12.11 -3.69
C THR A 83 13.24 -11.31 -4.41
N ILE A 84 13.68 -10.20 -3.83
CA ILE A 84 14.76 -9.36 -4.37
C ILE A 84 16.07 -10.14 -4.42
N GLU A 85 16.41 -10.87 -3.36
CA GLU A 85 17.61 -11.71 -3.31
C GLU A 85 17.60 -12.80 -4.39
N ASP A 86 16.46 -13.45 -4.60
CA ASP A 86 16.28 -14.45 -5.65
C ASP A 86 16.44 -13.86 -7.06
N ILE A 87 15.89 -12.66 -7.30
CA ILE A 87 16.04 -11.95 -8.57
C ILE A 87 17.53 -11.65 -8.83
N ILE A 88 18.22 -11.13 -7.83
CA ILE A 88 19.67 -10.82 -7.92
C ILE A 88 20.48 -12.09 -8.16
N ALA A 89 20.17 -13.19 -7.46
CA ALA A 89 20.87 -14.47 -7.62
C ALA A 89 20.75 -15.03 -9.04
N ARG A 90 19.65 -14.72 -9.75
CA ARG A 90 19.46 -15.06 -11.17
C ARG A 90 20.12 -14.07 -12.14
N GLY A 91 20.87 -13.09 -11.64
CA GLY A 91 21.56 -12.07 -12.44
C GLY A 91 20.63 -10.98 -12.98
N ARG A 92 19.37 -10.92 -12.51
CA ARG A 92 18.36 -9.93 -12.93
C ARG A 92 18.33 -8.73 -11.98
N ARG A 93 17.67 -7.66 -12.37
CA ARG A 93 17.54 -6.43 -11.55
C ARG A 93 16.16 -6.33 -10.92
N PRO A 94 16.05 -6.25 -9.59
CA PRO A 94 14.76 -6.01 -8.95
C PRO A 94 14.33 -4.55 -9.09
N LEU A 95 13.05 -4.35 -9.43
CA LEU A 95 12.36 -3.06 -9.39
C LEU A 95 11.21 -3.14 -8.39
N VAL A 96 11.23 -2.31 -7.36
CA VAL A 96 10.12 -2.19 -6.41
C VAL A 96 9.13 -1.15 -6.94
N VAL A 97 7.88 -1.56 -7.20
CA VAL A 97 6.89 -0.69 -7.83
C VAL A 97 5.63 -0.60 -6.99
N GLY A 98 5.28 0.58 -6.49
CA GLY A 98 4.05 0.66 -5.71
C GLY A 98 3.67 2.03 -5.18
N GLY A 99 2.50 2.04 -4.52
CA GLY A 99 1.94 3.23 -3.88
C GLY A 99 1.84 3.13 -2.36
N SER A 100 2.21 1.99 -1.78
CA SER A 100 2.15 1.76 -0.33
C SER A 100 3.43 2.25 0.34
N GLY A 101 3.49 3.57 0.63
CA GLY A 101 4.69 4.20 1.18
C GLY A 101 5.18 3.55 2.48
N PHE A 102 4.26 3.08 3.33
CA PHE A 102 4.63 2.36 4.55
C PHE A 102 5.30 1.00 4.26
N TYR A 103 4.91 0.31 3.17
CA TYR A 103 5.56 -0.91 2.72
C TYR A 103 6.97 -0.63 2.22
N ILE A 104 7.13 0.41 1.39
CA ILE A 104 8.44 0.84 0.91
C ILE A 104 9.35 1.15 2.09
N ARG A 105 8.88 1.93 3.07
CA ARG A 105 9.65 2.25 4.26
C ARG A 105 10.03 1.01 5.07
N ALA A 106 9.11 0.07 5.26
CA ALA A 106 9.39 -1.18 5.94
C ALA A 106 10.49 -2.00 5.26
N LEU A 107 10.55 -1.97 3.93
CA LEU A 107 11.58 -2.65 3.15
C LEU A 107 12.94 -1.93 3.21
N THR A 108 12.95 -0.60 3.12
CA THR A 108 14.19 0.19 3.00
C THR A 108 14.83 0.56 4.33
N GLU A 109 14.00 0.83 5.34
CA GLU A 109 14.44 1.28 6.67
C GLU A 109 14.23 0.22 7.74
N GLY A 110 13.40 -0.79 7.46
CA GLY A 110 12.96 -1.78 8.43
C GLY A 110 11.78 -1.29 9.28
N LEU A 111 11.36 -2.16 10.17
CA LEU A 111 10.40 -1.85 11.22
C LEU A 111 11.03 -2.20 12.56
N PHE A 112 10.67 -1.50 13.61
CA PHE A 112 11.08 -1.91 14.95
C PHE A 112 10.46 -3.29 15.26
N GLU A 113 11.25 -4.15 15.91
CA GLU A 113 10.78 -5.46 16.35
C GLU A 113 10.03 -5.33 17.68
N GLU A 114 8.71 -5.50 17.60
CA GLU A 114 7.89 -5.57 18.81
C GLU A 114 8.22 -6.83 19.61
N PRO A 115 8.28 -6.77 20.95
CA PRO A 115 8.47 -7.96 21.78
C PRO A 115 7.42 -9.04 21.45
N PRO A 116 7.78 -10.32 21.54
CA PRO A 116 6.81 -11.39 21.37
C PRO A 116 5.64 -11.25 22.35
N ALA A 117 4.41 -11.45 21.84
CA ALA A 117 3.20 -11.46 22.65
C ALA A 117 2.32 -12.64 22.25
N ASP A 118 1.52 -13.14 23.19
CA ASP A 118 0.57 -14.21 22.89
C ASP A 118 -0.46 -13.77 21.84
N PRO A 119 -0.60 -14.48 20.72
CA PRO A 119 -1.52 -14.10 19.66
C PRO A 119 -2.99 -14.09 20.11
N GLY A 120 -3.36 -14.90 21.09
CA GLY A 120 -4.71 -14.95 21.67
C GLY A 120 -5.00 -13.74 22.52
N GLU A 121 -4.02 -13.31 23.32
CA GLU A 121 -4.12 -12.10 24.14
C GLU A 121 -4.22 -10.85 23.24
N ARG A 122 -3.35 -10.74 22.25
CA ARG A 122 -3.41 -9.66 21.26
C ARG A 122 -4.79 -9.56 20.58
N ARG A 123 -5.37 -10.68 20.17
CA ARG A 123 -6.72 -10.68 19.57
C ARG A 123 -7.78 -10.19 20.57
N ARG A 124 -7.70 -10.60 21.83
CA ARG A 124 -8.64 -10.15 22.89
C ARG A 124 -8.54 -8.65 23.13
N ILE A 125 -7.32 -8.11 23.26
CA ILE A 125 -7.08 -6.68 23.44
C ILE A 125 -7.64 -5.90 22.24
N ARG A 126 -7.31 -6.29 21.02
CA ARG A 126 -7.83 -5.64 19.81
C ARG A 126 -9.35 -5.63 19.74
N ALA A 127 -10.00 -6.75 20.03
CA ALA A 127 -11.46 -6.83 20.02
C ALA A 127 -12.08 -5.90 21.08
N ARG A 128 -11.52 -5.87 22.29
CA ARG A 128 -11.96 -4.98 23.36
C ARG A 128 -11.78 -3.50 22.98
N LEU A 129 -10.61 -3.12 22.49
CA LEU A 129 -10.32 -1.74 22.08
C LEU A 129 -11.23 -1.28 20.93
N ARG A 130 -11.52 -2.15 19.95
CA ARG A 130 -12.49 -1.85 18.89
C ARG A 130 -13.90 -1.63 19.43
N SER A 131 -14.37 -2.48 20.33
CA SER A 131 -15.68 -2.31 20.97
C SER A 131 -15.75 -1.02 21.80
N ARG A 132 -14.66 -0.64 22.44
CA ARG A 132 -14.57 0.65 23.14
C ARG A 132 -14.60 1.84 22.17
N LEU A 133 -13.88 1.74 21.05
CA LEU A 133 -13.91 2.77 20.01
C LEU A 133 -15.34 3.03 19.50
N GLU A 134 -16.13 1.98 19.31
CA GLU A 134 -17.53 2.09 18.85
C GLU A 134 -18.44 2.73 19.91
N LYS A 135 -18.16 2.51 21.20
CA LYS A 135 -19.00 3.01 22.30
C LYS A 135 -18.59 4.39 22.81
N GLU A 136 -17.30 4.62 22.92
CA GLU A 136 -16.70 5.78 23.60
C GLU A 136 -16.22 6.85 22.60
N GLY A 137 -15.99 6.44 21.34
CA GLY A 137 -15.42 7.30 20.31
C GLY A 137 -13.89 7.41 20.37
N SER A 138 -13.30 7.99 19.31
CA SER A 138 -11.84 8.10 19.17
C SER A 138 -11.22 9.08 20.16
N GLY A 139 -11.96 10.16 20.53
CA GLY A 139 -11.48 11.17 21.47
C GLY A 139 -11.16 10.60 22.86
N ALA A 140 -12.08 9.79 23.43
CA ALA A 140 -11.88 9.16 24.73
C ALA A 140 -10.66 8.23 24.75
N LEU A 141 -10.45 7.48 23.67
CA LEU A 141 -9.29 6.60 23.52
C LEU A 141 -7.99 7.40 23.27
N HIS A 142 -8.07 8.53 22.60
CA HIS A 142 -6.94 9.42 22.41
C HIS A 142 -6.50 10.07 23.73
N ASP A 143 -7.44 10.48 24.59
CA ASP A 143 -7.17 10.99 25.94
C ASP A 143 -6.51 9.93 26.82
N GLU A 144 -6.88 8.65 26.66
CA GLU A 144 -6.24 7.55 27.35
C GLU A 144 -4.81 7.32 26.82
N LEU A 145 -4.64 7.35 25.50
CA LEU A 145 -3.34 7.27 24.86
C LEU A 145 -2.41 8.40 25.34
N ALA A 146 -2.92 9.61 25.49
CA ALA A 146 -2.14 10.75 26.00
C ALA A 146 -1.65 10.57 27.44
N ARG A 147 -2.28 9.70 28.21
CA ARG A 147 -1.85 9.37 29.59
C ARG A 147 -0.77 8.31 29.64
N CYS A 148 -0.79 7.34 28.71
CA CYS A 148 0.16 6.22 28.70
C CYS A 148 1.31 6.40 27.69
N ASP A 149 1.11 7.17 26.62
CA ASP A 149 2.12 7.50 25.60
C ASP A 149 1.88 8.93 25.06
N PRO A 150 2.28 9.97 25.84
CA PRO A 150 2.05 11.36 25.46
C PRO A 150 2.71 11.78 24.15
N GLU A 151 3.84 11.17 23.80
CA GLU A 151 4.56 11.49 22.56
C GLU A 151 3.85 10.93 21.34
N TRP A 152 3.41 9.68 21.41
CA TRP A 152 2.61 9.08 20.36
C TRP A 152 1.28 9.80 20.16
N ALA A 153 0.61 10.16 21.27
CA ALA A 153 -0.64 10.92 21.21
C ALA A 153 -0.48 12.27 20.50
N ARG A 154 0.61 13.00 20.75
CA ARG A 154 0.91 14.27 20.05
C ARG A 154 1.16 14.08 18.53
N ALA A 155 1.69 12.92 18.14
CA ALA A 155 1.98 12.59 16.74
C ALA A 155 0.77 12.03 15.98
N VAL A 156 -0.32 11.66 16.69
CA VAL A 156 -1.50 11.00 16.13
C VAL A 156 -2.71 11.92 16.24
N ALA A 157 -3.40 12.16 15.13
CA ALA A 157 -4.64 12.92 15.16
C ALA A 157 -5.75 12.14 15.91
N GLU A 158 -6.59 12.85 16.66
CA GLU A 158 -7.74 12.29 17.39
C GLU A 158 -8.68 11.45 16.51
N ALA A 159 -8.78 11.78 15.22
CA ALA A 159 -9.56 11.02 14.24
C ALA A 159 -8.85 9.76 13.70
N ASP A 160 -7.55 9.55 13.99
CA ASP A 160 -6.79 8.39 13.52
C ASP A 160 -6.93 7.20 14.48
N SER A 161 -8.11 6.61 14.48
CA SER A 161 -8.45 5.48 15.34
C SER A 161 -7.49 4.31 15.21
N GLN A 162 -6.93 4.05 14.03
CA GLN A 162 -6.00 2.92 13.83
C GLN A 162 -4.69 3.11 14.60
N ARG A 163 -4.13 4.31 14.57
CA ARG A 163 -2.90 4.62 15.31
C ARG A 163 -3.15 4.73 16.79
N ILE A 164 -4.30 5.26 17.22
CA ILE A 164 -4.72 5.29 18.63
C ILE A 164 -4.81 3.85 19.15
N LEU A 165 -5.57 2.98 18.49
CA LEU A 165 -5.71 1.58 18.89
C LEU A 165 -4.35 0.86 18.92
N ARG A 166 -3.45 1.17 18.00
CA ARG A 166 -2.11 0.57 17.96
C ARG A 166 -1.27 0.96 19.17
N GLY A 167 -1.26 2.23 19.56
CA GLY A 167 -0.53 2.69 20.76
C GLY A 167 -1.07 2.02 22.03
N LEU A 168 -2.38 2.02 22.20
CA LEU A 168 -3.03 1.36 23.34
C LEU A 168 -2.81 -0.15 23.37
N GLU A 169 -2.89 -0.83 22.21
CA GLU A 169 -2.62 -2.28 22.10
C GLU A 169 -1.21 -2.62 22.58
N VAL A 170 -0.21 -1.85 22.14
CA VAL A 170 1.19 -2.06 22.52
C VAL A 170 1.38 -1.82 24.02
N TYR A 171 0.81 -0.75 24.55
CA TYR A 171 0.90 -0.45 25.96
C TYR A 171 0.24 -1.52 26.84
N GLU A 172 -0.93 -2.02 26.45
CA GLU A 172 -1.61 -3.09 27.18
C GLU A 172 -0.87 -4.44 27.11
N LEU A 173 -0.19 -4.73 26.01
CA LEU A 173 0.56 -5.98 25.83
C LEU A 173 1.89 -6.00 26.56
N HIS A 174 2.58 -4.86 26.61
CA HIS A 174 3.98 -4.81 27.02
C HIS A 174 4.22 -3.94 28.28
N GLY A 175 3.22 -3.15 28.69
CA GLY A 175 3.32 -2.26 29.84
C GLY A 175 4.23 -1.04 29.64
N VAL A 176 4.67 -0.81 28.39
CA VAL A 176 5.55 0.31 28.02
C VAL A 176 4.97 1.08 26.83
N PRO A 177 5.21 2.39 26.71
CA PRO A 177 4.81 3.20 25.57
C PRO A 177 5.34 2.65 24.25
N LEU A 178 4.57 2.80 23.17
CA LEU A 178 5.03 2.47 21.82
C LEU A 178 6.24 3.32 21.41
N THR A 179 6.26 4.59 21.85
CA THR A 179 7.38 5.52 21.61
C THR A 179 8.68 4.96 22.18
N ASP A 180 8.68 4.53 23.45
CA ASP A 180 9.87 3.96 24.11
C ASP A 180 10.39 2.72 23.36
N LEU A 181 9.48 1.82 22.97
CA LEU A 181 9.87 0.64 22.19
C LEU A 181 10.46 0.97 20.81
N GLN A 182 10.01 2.06 20.19
CA GLN A 182 10.56 2.51 18.91
C GLN A 182 11.94 3.15 19.07
N GLU A 183 12.21 3.83 20.18
CA GLU A 183 13.50 4.43 20.47
C GLU A 183 14.55 3.40 20.88
N GLU A 184 14.16 2.43 21.72
CA GLU A 184 15.08 1.38 22.20
C GLU A 184 15.48 0.38 21.10
N ARG A 185 14.64 0.16 20.13
CA ARG A 185 14.82 -0.84 19.10
C ARG A 185 15.11 -0.20 17.76
N GLN A 186 16.36 -0.25 17.36
CA GLN A 186 16.75 0.15 15.99
C GLN A 186 16.00 -0.71 14.98
N SER A 187 15.38 -0.05 14.01
CA SER A 187 14.80 -0.75 12.86
C SER A 187 15.93 -1.30 12.00
N ASN A 188 15.90 -2.62 11.77
CA ASN A 188 16.83 -3.29 10.87
C ASN A 188 16.13 -3.53 9.54
N PRO A 189 16.63 -2.97 8.42
CA PRO A 189 16.06 -3.26 7.11
C PRO A 189 16.30 -4.75 6.79
N PRO A 190 15.30 -5.44 6.22
CA PRO A 190 15.42 -6.87 5.90
C PRO A 190 16.42 -7.14 4.78
N ILE A 191 16.79 -6.11 4.03
CA ILE A 191 17.83 -6.16 3.00
C ILE A 191 18.63 -4.87 2.99
N VAL A 192 19.96 -5.01 2.88
CA VAL A 192 20.89 -3.87 2.78
C VAL A 192 21.21 -3.59 1.32
N ALA A 193 20.78 -2.46 0.81
CA ALA A 193 20.93 -2.08 -0.60
C ALA A 193 21.16 -0.56 -0.77
N ARG A 194 21.63 -0.15 -1.95
CA ARG A 194 21.58 1.26 -2.36
C ARG A 194 20.27 1.49 -3.09
N TRP A 195 19.40 2.26 -2.47
CA TRP A 195 18.07 2.51 -2.98
C TRP A 195 18.05 3.76 -3.88
N CYS A 196 17.61 3.60 -5.12
CA CYS A 196 17.27 4.71 -6.00
C CYS A 196 15.76 4.89 -5.99
N THR A 197 15.24 5.80 -5.20
CA THR A 197 13.81 6.06 -5.13
C THR A 197 13.43 7.15 -6.12
N VAL A 198 12.57 6.81 -7.08
CA VAL A 198 11.94 7.74 -8.02
C VAL A 198 10.47 7.89 -7.64
N LEU A 199 10.05 9.10 -7.30
CA LEU A 199 8.68 9.44 -6.97
C LEU A 199 8.01 10.14 -8.15
N LEU A 200 6.98 9.49 -8.71
CA LEU A 200 6.17 10.09 -9.77
C LEU A 200 5.06 10.94 -9.17
N GLU A 201 4.92 12.16 -9.67
CA GLU A 201 3.92 13.13 -9.24
C GLU A 201 3.14 13.65 -10.45
N ARG A 202 1.90 14.08 -10.23
CA ARG A 202 1.05 14.79 -11.19
C ARG A 202 0.35 15.95 -10.53
N ASP A 203 -0.08 16.91 -11.31
CA ASP A 203 -1.03 17.90 -10.83
C ASP A 203 -2.26 17.21 -10.22
N ARG A 204 -2.78 17.81 -9.14
CA ARG A 204 -3.88 17.21 -8.38
C ARG A 204 -5.14 17.04 -9.22
N LYS A 205 -5.45 18.01 -10.08
CA LYS A 205 -6.64 17.96 -10.94
C LYS A 205 -6.47 16.84 -11.97
N ASP A 206 -5.33 16.78 -12.68
CA ASP A 206 -5.03 15.71 -13.63
C ASP A 206 -5.11 14.32 -12.96
N LEU A 207 -4.51 14.16 -11.78
CA LEU A 207 -4.58 12.90 -11.04
C LEU A 207 -6.02 12.50 -10.72
N TYR A 208 -6.86 13.43 -10.28
CA TYR A 208 -8.26 13.15 -9.94
C TYR A 208 -9.11 12.82 -11.16
N ASP A 209 -8.92 13.53 -12.27
CA ASP A 209 -9.59 13.23 -13.54
C ASP A 209 -9.23 11.82 -14.03
N ARG A 210 -7.96 11.45 -13.94
CA ARG A 210 -7.48 10.09 -14.26
C ARG A 210 -8.04 9.01 -13.34
N LEU A 211 -8.20 9.29 -12.04
CA LEU A 211 -8.79 8.37 -11.08
C LEU A 211 -10.27 8.15 -11.37
N ASN A 212 -11.03 9.22 -11.66
CA ASN A 212 -12.44 9.11 -12.02
C ASN A 212 -12.62 8.25 -13.29
N ALA A 213 -11.89 8.57 -14.35
CA ALA A 213 -11.91 7.79 -15.60
C ALA A 213 -11.42 6.34 -15.39
N ARG A 214 -10.52 6.09 -14.42
CA ARG A 214 -10.10 4.73 -14.07
C ARG A 214 -11.24 3.92 -13.46
N VAL A 215 -12.02 4.50 -12.54
CA VAL A 215 -13.16 3.81 -11.93
C VAL A 215 -14.15 3.34 -13.00
N GLU A 216 -14.47 4.19 -13.95
CA GLU A 216 -15.36 3.85 -15.08
C GLU A 216 -14.79 2.66 -15.88
N ARG A 217 -13.52 2.73 -16.28
CA ARG A 217 -12.86 1.64 -17.00
C ARG A 217 -12.80 0.33 -16.21
N LEU A 218 -12.66 0.36 -14.88
CA LEU A 218 -12.68 -0.85 -14.07
C LEU A 218 -14.07 -1.47 -14.01
N LEU A 219 -15.12 -0.66 -13.95
CA LEU A 219 -16.51 -1.13 -14.03
C LEU A 219 -16.81 -1.75 -15.40
N ASP A 220 -16.41 -1.09 -16.48
CA ASP A 220 -16.51 -1.62 -17.85
C ASP A 220 -15.74 -2.93 -18.05
N ALA A 221 -14.60 -3.06 -17.37
CA ALA A 221 -13.78 -4.29 -17.37
C ALA A 221 -14.41 -5.44 -16.56
N GLY A 222 -15.54 -5.22 -15.87
CA GLY A 222 -16.28 -6.25 -15.15
C GLY A 222 -16.05 -6.29 -13.65
N TRP A 223 -15.65 -5.19 -13.01
CA TRP A 223 -15.40 -5.14 -11.56
C TRP A 223 -16.61 -5.54 -10.72
N LEU A 224 -17.84 -5.20 -11.16
CA LEU A 224 -19.06 -5.67 -10.50
C LEU A 224 -19.20 -7.20 -10.55
N GLY A 225 -18.77 -7.83 -11.66
CA GLY A 225 -18.71 -9.29 -11.79
C GLY A 225 -17.69 -9.93 -10.85
N GLU A 226 -16.50 -9.29 -10.70
CA GLU A 226 -15.47 -9.71 -9.74
C GLU A 226 -16.01 -9.64 -8.30
N ALA A 227 -16.68 -8.55 -7.92
CA ALA A 227 -17.31 -8.39 -6.62
C ALA A 227 -18.37 -9.48 -6.36
N ARG A 228 -19.22 -9.78 -7.36
CA ARG A 228 -20.22 -10.85 -7.26
C ARG A 228 -19.58 -12.23 -7.05
N SER A 229 -18.46 -12.49 -7.71
CA SER A 229 -17.70 -13.75 -7.55
C SER A 229 -17.14 -13.90 -6.13
N LEU A 230 -16.62 -12.81 -5.54
CA LEU A 230 -16.13 -12.79 -4.16
C LEU A 230 -17.27 -13.06 -3.14
N MET A 231 -18.45 -12.44 -3.35
CA MET A 231 -19.63 -12.73 -2.55
C MET A 231 -20.06 -14.20 -2.65
N SER A 232 -20.07 -14.76 -3.85
CA SER A 232 -20.42 -16.17 -4.09
C SER A 232 -19.42 -17.13 -3.43
N ALA A 233 -18.14 -16.73 -3.36
CA ALA A 233 -17.08 -17.44 -2.65
C ALA A 233 -17.13 -17.22 -1.13
N LYS A 234 -18.15 -16.52 -0.62
CA LYS A 234 -18.34 -16.19 0.80
C LYS A 234 -17.12 -15.51 1.43
N VAL A 235 -16.45 -14.65 0.67
CA VAL A 235 -15.41 -13.76 1.23
C VAL A 235 -16.12 -12.72 2.10
N PRO A 236 -15.78 -12.57 3.39
CA PRO A 236 -16.41 -11.57 4.26
C PRO A 236 -16.19 -10.16 3.71
N ALA A 237 -17.20 -9.28 3.83
CA ALA A 237 -17.11 -7.91 3.34
C ALA A 237 -16.02 -7.10 4.06
N ASP A 238 -15.71 -7.46 5.31
CA ASP A 238 -14.64 -6.90 6.14
C ASP A 238 -13.30 -7.62 6.00
N ALA A 239 -13.17 -8.54 5.03
CA ALA A 239 -11.92 -9.24 4.79
C ALA A 239 -10.78 -8.25 4.51
N PRO A 240 -9.57 -8.50 5.04
CA PRO A 240 -8.43 -7.58 4.89
C PRO A 240 -8.15 -7.13 3.45
N GLY A 241 -8.32 -8.04 2.48
CA GLY A 241 -8.11 -7.75 1.06
C GLY A 241 -9.12 -6.77 0.46
N LEU A 242 -10.33 -6.68 1.01
CA LEU A 242 -11.44 -5.91 0.43
C LEU A 242 -11.53 -4.48 0.93
N THR A 243 -10.82 -4.14 2.00
CA THR A 243 -10.96 -2.83 2.65
C THR A 243 -10.42 -1.68 1.80
N GLY A 244 -11.21 -0.60 1.64
CA GLY A 244 -10.77 0.69 1.12
C GLY A 244 -10.52 0.76 -0.39
N LEU A 245 -11.19 -0.08 -1.18
CA LEU A 245 -11.14 -0.06 -2.65
C LEU A 245 -12.52 0.07 -3.30
N GLY A 246 -13.59 0.24 -2.52
CA GLY A 246 -14.96 0.32 -3.03
C GLY A 246 -15.66 -1.02 -3.21
N TYR A 247 -15.09 -2.15 -2.76
CA TYR A 247 -15.80 -3.45 -2.78
C TYR A 247 -17.00 -3.46 -1.84
N ASP A 248 -16.91 -2.79 -0.71
CA ASP A 248 -18.02 -2.58 0.22
C ASP A 248 -19.20 -1.88 -0.45
N LEU A 249 -18.95 -0.82 -1.21
CA LEU A 249 -19.96 -0.12 -1.99
C LEU A 249 -20.54 -1.01 -3.11
N LEU A 250 -19.72 -1.80 -3.79
CA LEU A 250 -20.20 -2.77 -4.79
C LEU A 250 -21.06 -3.85 -4.15
N PHE A 251 -20.71 -4.33 -2.96
CA PHE A 251 -21.52 -5.29 -2.22
C PHE A 251 -22.85 -4.69 -1.78
N ASP A 252 -22.87 -3.45 -1.29
CA ASP A 252 -24.11 -2.76 -0.92
C ASP A 252 -25.02 -2.56 -2.13
N HIS A 253 -24.46 -2.24 -3.30
CA HIS A 253 -25.23 -2.20 -4.54
C HIS A 253 -25.78 -3.58 -4.93
N LEU A 254 -24.98 -4.62 -4.89
CA LEU A 254 -25.40 -6.01 -5.21
C LEU A 254 -26.49 -6.52 -4.26
N LEU A 255 -26.55 -5.99 -3.04
CA LEU A 255 -27.59 -6.27 -2.04
C LEU A 255 -28.80 -5.32 -2.15
N GLY A 256 -28.80 -4.41 -3.11
CA GLY A 256 -29.92 -3.45 -3.34
C GLY A 256 -30.01 -2.35 -2.28
N ARG A 257 -28.94 -2.05 -1.54
CA ARG A 257 -28.93 -1.03 -0.48
C ARG A 257 -28.67 0.37 -1.00
N ILE A 258 -27.91 0.50 -2.08
CA ILE A 258 -27.58 1.77 -2.73
C ILE A 258 -27.74 1.65 -4.25
N SER A 259 -27.95 2.78 -4.92
CA SER A 259 -28.04 2.83 -6.38
C SER A 259 -26.68 2.60 -7.04
N PHE A 260 -26.66 2.28 -8.33
CA PHE A 260 -25.41 2.12 -9.09
C PHE A 260 -24.66 3.46 -9.20
N ASP A 261 -25.41 4.56 -9.43
CA ASP A 261 -24.81 5.90 -9.55
C ASP A 261 -24.15 6.34 -8.24
N ASP A 262 -24.81 6.13 -7.09
CA ASP A 262 -24.22 6.41 -5.77
C ASP A 262 -22.97 5.54 -5.51
N THR A 263 -23.00 4.27 -5.94
CA THR A 263 -21.85 3.38 -5.86
C THR A 263 -20.67 3.93 -6.63
N VAL A 264 -20.86 4.33 -7.88
CA VAL A 264 -19.81 4.87 -8.76
C VAL A 264 -19.19 6.13 -8.16
N GLU A 265 -20.03 7.09 -7.73
CA GLU A 265 -19.54 8.34 -7.14
C GLU A 265 -18.83 8.10 -5.79
N GLY A 266 -19.36 7.20 -4.97
CA GLY A 266 -18.71 6.77 -3.73
C GLY A 266 -17.31 6.19 -3.96
N ILE A 267 -17.17 5.28 -4.92
CA ILE A 267 -15.87 4.68 -5.30
C ILE A 267 -14.91 5.75 -5.82
N LYS A 268 -15.35 6.66 -6.70
CA LYS A 268 -14.52 7.77 -7.17
C LYS A 268 -14.00 8.61 -6.00
N GLN A 269 -14.87 8.89 -5.03
CA GLN A 269 -14.49 9.65 -3.84
C GLN A 269 -13.47 8.89 -2.97
N GLU A 270 -13.63 7.59 -2.78
CA GLU A 270 -12.67 6.76 -2.03
C GLU A 270 -11.30 6.72 -2.70
N HIS A 271 -11.24 6.58 -4.02
CA HIS A 271 -10.00 6.60 -4.78
C HIS A 271 -9.28 7.95 -4.67
N ARG A 272 -10.02 9.07 -4.73
CA ARG A 272 -9.45 10.42 -4.49
C ARG A 272 -8.90 10.56 -3.07
N ASN A 273 -9.64 10.08 -2.08
CA ASN A 273 -9.20 10.09 -0.68
C ASN A 273 -7.96 9.21 -0.45
N TYR A 274 -7.90 8.05 -1.11
CA TYR A 274 -6.73 7.18 -1.05
C TYR A 274 -5.50 7.86 -1.66
N ALA A 275 -5.63 8.41 -2.85
CA ALA A 275 -4.54 9.18 -3.48
C ALA A 275 -4.07 10.37 -2.62
N LYS A 276 -5.01 11.09 -1.98
CA LYS A 276 -4.67 12.18 -1.03
C LYS A 276 -3.83 11.67 0.14
N ARG A 277 -4.16 10.52 0.72
CA ARG A 277 -3.36 9.90 1.80
C ARG A 277 -1.95 9.52 1.30
N GLN A 278 -1.84 8.94 0.10
CA GLN A 278 -0.56 8.61 -0.49
C GLN A 278 0.30 9.84 -0.76
N LEU A 279 -0.28 10.91 -1.33
CA LEU A 279 0.42 12.18 -1.54
C LEU A 279 0.93 12.78 -0.23
N SER A 280 0.13 12.71 0.84
CA SER A 280 0.55 13.18 2.17
C SER A 280 1.74 12.37 2.70
N TRP A 281 1.71 11.05 2.53
CA TRP A 281 2.80 10.16 2.91
C TRP A 281 4.10 10.49 2.16
N PHE A 282 4.01 10.61 0.86
CA PHE A 282 5.18 10.82 0.00
C PHE A 282 5.82 12.21 0.13
N ARG A 283 5.19 13.17 0.80
CA ARG A 283 5.79 14.51 1.02
C ARG A 283 7.12 14.44 1.78
N ALA A 284 7.21 13.56 2.76
CA ALA A 284 8.40 13.41 3.61
C ALA A 284 9.41 12.38 3.05
N MET A 285 9.08 11.69 1.96
CA MET A 285 9.97 10.67 1.39
C MET A 285 11.14 11.34 0.66
N ASP A 286 12.36 10.93 1.02
CA ASP A 286 13.55 11.28 0.24
C ASP A 286 13.55 10.51 -1.07
N ALA A 287 13.42 11.23 -2.20
CA ALA A 287 13.25 10.63 -3.51
C ALA A 287 13.59 11.61 -4.63
N HIS A 288 14.04 11.07 -5.75
CA HIS A 288 14.11 11.83 -6.98
C HIS A 288 12.68 12.03 -7.54
N ARG A 289 12.19 13.28 -7.47
CA ARG A 289 10.81 13.62 -7.87
C ARG A 289 10.73 13.90 -9.35
N ILE A 290 9.78 13.24 -10.03
CA ILE A 290 9.46 13.46 -11.44
C ILE A 290 8.02 13.93 -11.53
N ARG A 291 7.83 15.17 -11.90
CA ARG A 291 6.51 15.73 -12.19
C ARG A 291 6.13 15.41 -13.64
N LEU A 292 5.05 14.69 -13.79
CA LEU A 292 4.51 14.28 -15.10
C LEU A 292 3.45 15.27 -15.56
N GLU A 293 3.46 15.58 -16.86
CA GLU A 293 2.43 16.36 -17.52
C GLU A 293 1.24 15.48 -17.97
N PRO A 294 0.04 16.05 -18.22
CA PRO A 294 -1.15 15.27 -18.62
C PRO A 294 -0.92 14.36 -19.84
N GLN A 295 -0.14 14.81 -20.82
CA GLN A 295 0.17 14.09 -22.05
C GLN A 295 1.30 13.08 -21.92
N ASP A 296 2.00 13.01 -20.77
CA ASP A 296 3.12 12.11 -20.58
C ASP A 296 2.62 10.67 -20.48
N GLY A 297 2.93 9.89 -21.53
CA GLY A 297 2.66 8.47 -21.64
C GLY A 297 3.72 7.59 -20.94
N PRO A 298 3.54 6.26 -20.99
CA PRO A 298 4.45 5.31 -20.34
C PRO A 298 5.89 5.43 -20.85
N GLU A 299 6.09 5.65 -22.16
CA GLU A 299 7.41 5.71 -22.81
C GLU A 299 8.22 6.91 -22.30
N LYS A 300 7.61 8.10 -22.28
CA LYS A 300 8.28 9.30 -21.77
C LYS A 300 8.56 9.16 -20.26
N THR A 301 7.59 8.62 -19.51
CA THR A 301 7.76 8.37 -18.08
C THR A 301 8.92 7.39 -17.81
N ALA A 302 9.03 6.31 -18.59
CA ALA A 302 10.12 5.35 -18.49
C ALA A 302 11.48 6.00 -18.78
N GLY A 303 11.58 6.82 -19.82
CA GLY A 303 12.81 7.57 -20.15
C GLY A 303 13.27 8.45 -18.98
N LEU A 304 12.35 9.21 -18.37
CA LEU A 304 12.66 10.05 -17.21
C LEU A 304 13.15 9.24 -15.99
N ILE A 305 12.54 8.07 -15.76
CA ILE A 305 12.96 7.15 -14.68
C ILE A 305 14.35 6.60 -14.96
N LEU A 306 14.63 6.15 -16.18
CA LEU A 306 15.94 5.63 -16.60
C LEU A 306 17.04 6.68 -16.47
N ASP A 307 16.75 7.93 -16.82
CA ASP A 307 17.69 9.03 -16.63
C ASP A 307 18.03 9.25 -15.15
N ALA A 308 17.04 9.17 -14.26
CA ALA A 308 17.27 9.26 -12.82
C ALA A 308 18.10 8.06 -12.30
N TRP A 309 17.75 6.85 -12.75
CA TRP A 309 18.46 5.63 -12.43
C TRP A 309 19.93 5.66 -12.86
N HIS A 310 20.21 6.07 -14.10
CA HIS A 310 21.56 6.16 -14.61
C HIS A 310 22.40 7.21 -13.87
N ARG A 311 21.80 8.35 -13.44
CA ARG A 311 22.50 9.34 -12.61
C ARG A 311 22.85 8.82 -11.23
N HIS A 312 21.94 8.05 -10.61
CA HIS A 312 22.17 7.45 -9.30
C HIS A 312 23.34 6.46 -9.31
N ARG A 313 23.55 5.75 -10.42
CA ARG A 313 24.61 4.74 -10.56
C ARG A 313 25.97 5.29 -10.97
N LYS A 314 26.06 6.55 -11.31
CA LYS A 314 27.38 7.18 -11.55
C LYS A 314 28.13 7.25 -10.21
N PRO A 315 29.44 6.90 -10.21
CA PRO A 315 30.28 6.93 -9.01
C PRO A 315 30.44 8.34 -8.46
#